data_540e96db54361e5558b46e655a8390d9
#
_entry.id   540e96db54361e5558b46e655a8390d9
#
_cell.length_a   1.000
_cell.length_b   1.000
_cell.length_c   1.000
_cell.angle_alpha   90.00
_cell.angle_beta   90.00
_cell.angle_gamma   90.00
#
_symmetry.space_group_name_H-M   'P 1'
#
loop_
_entity.id
_entity.type
_entity.pdbx_description
1 polymer ?
#
loop_
_entity_poly.entity_id
_entity_poly.type
_entity_poly.pdbx_seq_one_letter_code
_entity_poly.pdbx_strand_id
1 'polypeptide(L)'
;MKFYFIIYLIIYFFLLNSCMQFGENPKGKHLEIIKDSPNYSVEDEKFVNRKEIINLGFWDDPAAWFSNNMILNFNETVPKEVLPEIKPPDINQFLEPTDSIKFIWFGHSTLLINIQNTIILVDPVFSKSASPVNFIVPRFQPPVLEINKLPNIDYILISHDHYDHLDMETILYFKNKNVKFITPLGVTSHMKKWGINEANLLELDWWDSIKLKDITFVCTPSRHYSGRLVSWKTSKTLWASWVVQSGDNSFYFSGDSGFDTHYKEIGNKYGPFDLVFMDSGQYNTRWKGTHNMPEEAIIGFLDLKGKYLVPVHWGMFNIAVHNWYDPIQESVKYSSKYGVTLMTPKLGQLVYLNKPNYFENWWHLLIN
;
A
#
# COMPACT_ATOMS: atom_id res chain seq x y z
N MET A 1 -16.89 43.50 -5.99
CA MET A 1 -16.14 42.97 -7.14
C MET A 1 -14.82 42.29 -6.73
N LYS A 2 -13.92 42.93 -5.98
CA LYS A 2 -12.65 42.35 -5.53
C LYS A 2 -12.80 41.04 -4.68
N PHE A 3 -13.82 40.99 -3.79
CA PHE A 3 -14.06 39.82 -2.94
C PHE A 3 -14.48 38.57 -3.71
N TYR A 4 -15.38 38.71 -4.69
CA TYR A 4 -15.77 37.59 -5.57
C TYR A 4 -14.62 37.11 -6.44
N PHE A 5 -13.76 38.02 -6.91
CA PHE A 5 -12.59 37.67 -7.69
C PHE A 5 -11.59 36.83 -6.88
N ILE A 6 -11.39 37.14 -5.61
CA ILE A 6 -10.54 36.36 -4.70
C ILE A 6 -11.15 34.96 -4.45
N ILE A 7 -12.46 34.87 -4.26
CA ILE A 7 -13.16 33.57 -4.12
C ILE A 7 -13.01 32.74 -5.39
N TYR A 8 -13.19 33.34 -6.57
CA TYR A 8 -12.98 32.64 -7.85
C TYR A 8 -11.54 32.15 -8.02
N LEU A 9 -10.54 32.94 -7.63
CA LEU A 9 -9.14 32.55 -7.67
C LEU A 9 -8.84 31.40 -6.71
N ILE A 10 -9.40 31.42 -5.51
CA ILE A 10 -9.25 30.35 -4.53
C ILE A 10 -9.90 29.06 -5.04
N ILE A 11 -11.14 29.12 -5.53
CA ILE A 11 -11.84 27.97 -6.10
C ILE A 11 -11.07 27.41 -7.32
N TYR A 12 -10.60 28.29 -8.22
CA TYR A 12 -9.82 27.90 -9.37
C TYR A 12 -8.50 27.24 -8.99
N PHE A 13 -7.81 27.76 -7.97
CA PHE A 13 -6.57 27.17 -7.45
C PHE A 13 -6.81 25.81 -6.80
N PHE A 14 -7.91 25.64 -6.05
CA PHE A 14 -8.31 24.35 -5.49
C PHE A 14 -8.67 23.34 -6.59
N LEU A 15 -9.40 23.75 -7.62
CA LEU A 15 -9.76 22.90 -8.76
C LEU A 15 -8.51 22.46 -9.53
N LEU A 16 -7.56 23.36 -9.79
CA LEU A 16 -6.31 23.03 -10.47
C LEU A 16 -5.45 22.04 -9.69
N ASN A 17 -5.30 22.24 -8.37
CA ASN A 17 -4.55 21.32 -7.53
C ASN A 17 -5.23 19.94 -7.45
N SER A 18 -6.55 19.88 -7.32
CA SER A 18 -7.29 18.62 -7.38
C SER A 18 -7.12 17.91 -8.72
N CYS A 19 -7.14 18.64 -9.83
CA CYS A 19 -6.88 18.06 -11.16
C CYS A 19 -5.48 17.45 -11.29
N MET A 20 -4.46 18.04 -10.68
CA MET A 20 -3.11 17.47 -10.69
C MET A 20 -3.02 16.16 -9.89
N GLN A 21 -3.73 16.04 -8.78
CA GLN A 21 -3.75 14.83 -7.96
C GLN A 21 -4.35 13.61 -8.68
N PHE A 22 -5.24 13.83 -9.65
CA PHE A 22 -5.77 12.74 -10.46
C PHE A 22 -4.70 12.07 -11.34
N GLY A 23 -3.59 12.77 -11.62
CA GLY A 23 -2.55 12.24 -12.49
C GLY A 23 -2.98 12.16 -13.95
N GLU A 24 -2.50 11.15 -14.66
CA GLU A 24 -2.81 10.90 -16.07
C GLU A 24 -2.78 9.40 -16.36
N ASN A 25 -3.78 8.89 -17.08
CA ASN A 25 -3.76 7.52 -17.58
C ASN A 25 -2.71 7.36 -18.71
N PRO A 26 -2.17 6.14 -18.91
CA PRO A 26 -1.28 5.85 -20.03
C PRO A 26 -1.88 6.25 -21.39
N LYS A 27 -1.05 6.81 -22.27
CA LYS A 27 -1.45 7.23 -23.63
C LYS A 27 -0.29 7.13 -24.62
N GLY A 28 -0.61 7.18 -25.92
CA GLY A 28 0.39 7.15 -27.00
C GLY A 28 1.27 5.92 -26.94
N LYS A 29 2.57 6.06 -27.14
CA LYS A 29 3.53 4.94 -27.11
C LYS A 29 3.50 4.13 -25.81
N HIS A 30 3.27 4.77 -24.69
CA HIS A 30 3.18 4.09 -23.40
C HIS A 30 1.97 3.15 -23.32
N LEU A 31 0.82 3.57 -23.84
CA LEU A 31 -0.36 2.71 -23.93
C LEU A 31 -0.14 1.54 -24.92
N GLU A 32 0.58 1.75 -26.02
CA GLU A 32 0.88 0.65 -26.96
C GLU A 32 1.73 -0.44 -26.28
N ILE A 33 2.74 -0.05 -25.48
CA ILE A 33 3.53 -1.02 -24.68
C ILE A 33 2.62 -1.79 -23.70
N ILE A 34 1.69 -1.10 -23.04
CA ILE A 34 0.76 -1.73 -22.10
C ILE A 34 -0.18 -2.73 -22.77
N LYS A 35 -0.60 -2.46 -24.01
CA LYS A 35 -1.46 -3.37 -24.78
C LYS A 35 -0.79 -4.71 -25.11
N ASP A 36 0.53 -4.77 -25.09
CA ASP A 36 1.30 -6.02 -25.29
C ASP A 36 1.31 -6.90 -24.03
N SER A 37 0.87 -6.38 -22.89
CA SER A 37 0.76 -7.14 -21.64
C SER A 37 -0.34 -8.20 -21.74
N PRO A 38 -0.07 -9.48 -21.38
CA PRO A 38 -1.10 -10.51 -21.31
C PRO A 38 -2.17 -10.24 -20.25
N ASN A 39 -1.92 -9.28 -19.37
CA ASN A 39 -2.82 -8.88 -18.28
C ASN A 39 -3.74 -7.69 -18.68
N TYR A 40 -3.61 -7.18 -19.91
CA TYR A 40 -4.42 -6.09 -20.44
C TYR A 40 -5.46 -6.59 -21.46
N SER A 41 -6.74 -6.34 -21.20
CA SER A 41 -7.81 -6.57 -22.18
C SER A 41 -7.88 -5.39 -23.15
N VAL A 42 -7.55 -5.65 -24.41
CA VAL A 42 -7.66 -4.62 -25.48
C VAL A 42 -9.12 -4.28 -25.75
N GLU A 43 -10.03 -5.27 -25.64
CA GLU A 43 -11.48 -5.10 -25.85
C GLU A 43 -12.10 -4.17 -24.78
N ASP A 44 -11.76 -4.42 -23.50
CA ASP A 44 -12.24 -3.62 -22.37
C ASP A 44 -11.40 -2.36 -22.12
N GLU A 45 -10.27 -2.22 -22.82
CA GLU A 45 -9.28 -1.15 -22.64
C GLU A 45 -8.80 -1.00 -21.19
N LYS A 46 -8.55 -2.11 -20.48
CA LYS A 46 -8.16 -2.13 -19.07
C LYS A 46 -7.35 -3.37 -18.70
N PHE A 47 -6.60 -3.29 -17.59
CA PHE A 47 -6.05 -4.47 -16.95
C PHE A 47 -7.13 -5.32 -16.30
N VAL A 48 -6.93 -6.63 -16.29
CA VAL A 48 -7.90 -7.61 -15.79
C VAL A 48 -7.29 -8.49 -14.70
N ASN A 49 -8.12 -8.88 -13.75
CA ASN A 49 -7.72 -9.85 -12.72
C ASN A 49 -7.68 -11.27 -13.29
N ARG A 50 -6.80 -12.09 -12.74
CA ARG A 50 -6.74 -13.54 -13.02
C ARG A 50 -8.02 -14.25 -12.61
N LYS A 51 -8.69 -13.74 -11.57
CA LYS A 51 -10.00 -14.17 -11.09
C LYS A 51 -10.88 -12.96 -10.89
N GLU A 52 -12.07 -12.99 -11.43
CA GLU A 52 -13.02 -11.89 -11.35
C GLU A 52 -13.28 -11.45 -9.90
N ILE A 53 -13.41 -10.14 -9.71
CA ILE A 53 -13.85 -9.55 -8.44
C ILE A 53 -15.35 -9.34 -8.50
N ILE A 54 -16.07 -10.04 -7.62
CA ILE A 54 -17.51 -9.88 -7.47
C ILE A 54 -17.76 -8.78 -6.42
N ASN A 55 -18.37 -7.68 -6.85
CA ASN A 55 -18.83 -6.64 -5.94
C ASN A 55 -20.35 -6.76 -5.79
N LEU A 56 -20.81 -7.06 -4.58
CA LEU A 56 -22.23 -7.14 -4.27
C LEU A 56 -22.83 -5.74 -4.22
N GLY A 57 -23.80 -5.47 -5.10
CA GLY A 57 -24.59 -4.24 -5.13
C GLY A 57 -25.76 -4.28 -4.14
N PHE A 58 -26.54 -3.20 -4.13
CA PHE A 58 -27.76 -3.11 -3.29
C PHE A 58 -28.73 -4.27 -3.53
N TRP A 59 -28.94 -4.64 -4.78
CA TRP A 59 -29.91 -5.67 -5.15
C TRP A 59 -29.44 -7.10 -4.87
N ASP A 60 -28.13 -7.31 -4.76
CA ASP A 60 -27.55 -8.62 -4.43
C ASP A 60 -27.67 -8.94 -2.94
N ASP A 61 -27.46 -7.94 -2.07
CA ASP A 61 -27.62 -8.05 -0.62
C ASP A 61 -28.02 -6.68 -0.01
N PRO A 62 -29.32 -6.35 0.00
CA PRO A 62 -29.79 -5.10 0.58
C PRO A 62 -29.45 -4.93 2.07
N ALA A 63 -29.52 -6.01 2.86
CA ALA A 63 -29.23 -5.95 4.30
C ALA A 63 -27.75 -5.63 4.54
N ALA A 64 -26.83 -6.32 3.85
CA ALA A 64 -25.42 -6.02 3.92
C ALA A 64 -25.11 -4.63 3.37
N TRP A 65 -25.83 -4.17 2.34
CA TRP A 65 -25.65 -2.81 1.81
C TRP A 65 -26.01 -1.74 2.84
N PHE A 66 -27.10 -1.90 3.57
CA PHE A 66 -27.49 -0.96 4.64
C PHE A 66 -26.55 -1.03 5.84
N SER A 67 -26.20 -2.22 6.32
CA SER A 67 -25.32 -2.40 7.48
C SER A 67 -23.90 -1.90 7.22
N ASN A 68 -23.43 -1.94 5.99
CA ASN A 68 -22.12 -1.48 5.56
C ASN A 68 -22.15 -0.06 4.91
N ASN A 69 -23.22 0.68 5.10
CA ASN A 69 -23.28 2.07 4.66
C ASN A 69 -22.53 2.95 5.67
N MET A 70 -21.56 3.72 5.21
CA MET A 70 -20.75 4.59 6.07
C MET A 70 -21.58 5.60 6.88
N ILE A 71 -22.79 5.96 6.41
CA ILE A 71 -23.69 6.90 7.09
C ILE A 71 -24.44 6.23 8.25
N LEU A 72 -24.74 4.92 8.13
CA LEU A 72 -25.48 4.13 9.12
C LEU A 72 -24.59 3.18 9.92
N ASN A 73 -23.27 3.30 9.80
CA ASN A 73 -22.33 2.46 10.48
C ASN A 73 -22.14 2.89 11.93
N PHE A 74 -22.36 1.98 12.87
CA PHE A 74 -22.17 2.19 14.31
C PHE A 74 -20.81 1.68 14.81
N ASN A 75 -19.95 1.15 13.93
CA ASN A 75 -18.63 0.67 14.29
C ASN A 75 -17.68 1.83 14.60
N GLU A 76 -16.68 1.58 15.44
CA GLU A 76 -15.62 2.51 15.74
C GLU A 76 -14.57 2.50 14.62
N THR A 77 -14.89 3.09 13.47
CA THR A 77 -14.01 3.08 12.29
C THR A 77 -12.78 3.98 12.41
N VAL A 78 -12.77 4.87 13.40
CA VAL A 78 -11.67 5.81 13.70
C VAL A 78 -11.34 5.72 15.19
N PRO A 79 -10.06 5.62 15.59
CA PRO A 79 -9.67 5.62 16.99
C PRO A 79 -10.04 6.93 17.67
N LYS A 80 -10.48 6.88 18.94
CA LYS A 80 -10.82 8.07 19.74
C LYS A 80 -9.57 8.80 20.23
N GLU A 81 -8.47 8.07 20.36
CA GLU A 81 -7.20 8.58 20.85
C GLU A 81 -6.08 8.35 19.85
N VAL A 82 -4.96 9.03 20.02
CA VAL A 82 -3.76 8.87 19.20
C VAL A 82 -3.22 7.44 19.36
N LEU A 83 -2.96 6.77 18.25
CA LEU A 83 -2.34 5.45 18.25
C LEU A 83 -0.95 5.50 18.86
N PRO A 84 -0.53 4.52 19.64
CA PRO A 84 0.81 4.44 20.22
C PRO A 84 1.90 4.51 19.15
N GLU A 85 2.83 5.42 19.33
CA GLU A 85 3.89 5.70 18.37
C GLU A 85 5.26 5.84 19.05
N ILE A 86 6.35 5.53 18.32
CA ILE A 86 7.72 5.90 18.64
C ILE A 86 8.06 7.12 17.76
N LYS A 87 8.17 8.28 18.38
CA LYS A 87 8.35 9.57 17.69
C LYS A 87 9.43 10.42 18.34
N PRO A 88 10.49 10.80 17.60
CA PRO A 88 10.80 10.28 16.25
C PRO A 88 11.28 8.83 16.28
N PRO A 89 11.14 8.09 15.18
CA PRO A 89 11.81 6.82 14.98
C PRO A 89 13.34 6.96 15.06
N ASP A 90 14.02 5.92 15.52
CA ASP A 90 15.50 5.95 15.57
C ASP A 90 16.11 5.69 14.18
N ILE A 91 16.23 6.76 13.40
CA ILE A 91 16.80 6.72 12.05
C ILE A 91 18.29 6.44 12.08
N ASN A 92 19.04 6.83 13.12
CA ASN A 92 20.46 6.55 13.22
C ASN A 92 20.70 5.05 13.36
N GLN A 93 20.00 4.37 14.26
CA GLN A 93 20.08 2.92 14.39
C GLN A 93 19.51 2.18 13.16
N PHE A 94 18.49 2.73 12.51
CA PHE A 94 17.98 2.18 11.27
C PHE A 94 19.04 2.17 10.15
N LEU A 95 19.89 3.19 10.08
CA LEU A 95 20.96 3.34 9.09
C LEU A 95 22.27 2.60 9.44
N GLU A 96 22.42 2.10 10.65
CA GLU A 96 23.57 1.26 10.98
C GLU A 96 23.66 0.07 10.02
N PRO A 97 24.88 -0.34 9.60
CA PRO A 97 25.05 -1.49 8.71
C PRO A 97 24.32 -2.73 9.19
N THR A 98 23.77 -3.49 8.24
CA THR A 98 23.09 -4.75 8.53
C THR A 98 23.28 -5.77 7.40
N ASP A 99 23.41 -7.02 7.76
CA ASP A 99 23.38 -8.18 6.88
C ASP A 99 21.97 -8.83 6.77
N SER A 100 21.00 -8.19 7.40
CA SER A 100 19.63 -8.68 7.53
C SER A 100 18.61 -7.59 7.09
N ILE A 101 17.36 -7.73 7.51
CA ILE A 101 16.28 -6.77 7.28
C ILE A 101 16.01 -5.99 8.56
N LYS A 102 15.87 -4.67 8.43
CA LYS A 102 15.28 -3.77 9.42
C LYS A 102 14.13 -3.05 8.78
N PHE A 103 13.10 -2.74 9.53
CA PHE A 103 12.02 -1.92 9.00
C PHE A 103 11.37 -1.02 10.06
N ILE A 104 10.69 0.02 9.58
CA ILE A 104 9.83 0.91 10.36
C ILE A 104 8.49 0.98 9.63
N TRP A 105 7.41 0.71 10.35
CA TRP A 105 6.05 0.88 9.86
C TRP A 105 5.51 2.26 10.23
N PHE A 106 5.02 3.02 9.24
CA PHE A 106 4.45 4.36 9.44
C PHE A 106 2.91 4.37 9.49
N GLY A 107 2.30 3.20 9.54
CA GLY A 107 0.86 3.01 9.44
C GLY A 107 0.40 2.72 8.02
N HIS A 108 -0.79 2.14 7.88
CA HIS A 108 -1.35 1.68 6.63
C HIS A 108 -0.37 0.77 5.88
N SER A 109 -0.04 1.08 4.65
CA SER A 109 0.90 0.33 3.82
C SER A 109 2.28 1.00 3.68
N THR A 110 2.52 2.11 4.41
CA THR A 110 3.79 2.85 4.31
C THR A 110 4.87 2.21 5.17
N LEU A 111 5.96 1.75 4.53
CA LEU A 111 7.09 1.08 5.15
C LEU A 111 8.42 1.71 4.74
N LEU A 112 9.33 1.85 5.69
CA LEU A 112 10.75 2.15 5.44
C LEU A 112 11.55 0.91 5.76
N ILE A 113 12.23 0.34 4.76
CA ILE A 113 12.92 -0.96 4.85
C ILE A 113 14.41 -0.76 4.54
N ASN A 114 15.26 -1.32 5.38
CA ASN A 114 16.69 -1.48 5.11
C ASN A 114 16.96 -2.98 4.93
N ILE A 115 17.27 -3.40 3.71
CA ILE A 115 17.68 -4.76 3.39
C ILE A 115 19.13 -4.73 2.92
N GLN A 116 20.03 -5.29 3.72
CA GLN A 116 21.47 -5.32 3.42
C GLN A 116 22.03 -3.94 2.98
N ASN A 117 21.68 -2.88 3.74
CA ASN A 117 22.09 -1.49 3.51
C ASN A 117 21.46 -0.81 2.26
N THR A 118 20.49 -1.43 1.62
CA THR A 118 19.66 -0.79 0.60
C THR A 118 18.36 -0.27 1.24
N ILE A 119 18.08 1.02 1.06
CA ILE A 119 16.95 1.69 1.70
C ILE A 119 15.81 1.80 0.71
N ILE A 120 14.69 1.17 1.06
CA ILE A 120 13.47 1.13 0.25
C ILE A 120 12.34 1.79 1.03
N LEU A 121 11.61 2.68 0.35
CA LEU A 121 10.37 3.26 0.87
C LEU A 121 9.20 2.67 0.06
N VAL A 122 8.27 2.01 0.75
CA VAL A 122 7.15 1.28 0.13
C VAL A 122 5.86 2.04 0.34
N ASP A 123 5.07 2.21 -0.72
CA ASP A 123 3.77 2.87 -0.76
C ASP A 123 3.68 4.10 0.15
N PRO A 124 4.54 5.11 -0.09
CA PRO A 124 4.72 6.20 0.86
C PRO A 124 3.60 7.23 0.76
N VAL A 125 2.84 7.36 1.83
CA VAL A 125 1.80 8.38 1.99
C VAL A 125 2.11 9.22 3.23
N PHE A 126 2.56 10.45 3.02
CA PHE A 126 2.87 11.43 4.09
C PHE A 126 1.89 12.60 4.11
N SER A 127 0.99 12.71 3.13
CA SER A 127 -0.08 13.70 3.08
C SER A 127 -1.06 13.58 4.23
N LYS A 128 -1.85 14.63 4.43
CA LYS A 128 -2.90 14.70 5.47
C LYS A 128 -4.10 13.81 5.19
N SER A 129 -4.24 13.30 3.97
CA SER A 129 -5.39 12.54 3.52
C SER A 129 -5.01 11.57 2.41
N ALA A 130 -5.65 10.43 2.37
CA ALA A 130 -5.59 9.44 1.28
C ALA A 130 -6.67 9.75 0.22
N SER A 131 -6.81 11.00 -0.17
CA SER A 131 -7.75 11.43 -1.22
C SER A 131 -7.30 12.76 -1.83
N PRO A 132 -7.79 13.13 -3.03
CA PRO A 132 -7.47 14.42 -3.64
C PRO A 132 -8.01 15.62 -2.85
N VAL A 133 -8.87 15.37 -1.86
CA VAL A 133 -9.49 16.40 -1.02
C VAL A 133 -9.26 16.06 0.45
N ASN A 134 -8.51 16.89 1.14
CA ASN A 134 -7.95 16.63 2.47
C ASN A 134 -8.94 16.24 3.59
N PHE A 135 -10.24 16.47 3.43
CA PHE A 135 -11.25 16.13 4.43
C PHE A 135 -12.04 14.84 4.13
N ILE A 136 -11.80 14.18 2.97
CA ILE A 136 -12.58 12.98 2.57
C ILE A 136 -12.07 11.71 3.24
N VAL A 137 -10.75 11.48 3.25
CA VAL A 137 -10.10 10.33 3.92
C VAL A 137 -8.92 10.87 4.74
N PRO A 138 -9.18 11.62 5.82
CA PRO A 138 -8.10 12.18 6.64
C PRO A 138 -7.34 11.09 7.38
N ARG A 139 -6.06 11.35 7.65
CA ARG A 139 -5.25 10.50 8.54
C ARG A 139 -5.80 10.56 9.96
N PHE A 140 -5.68 9.47 10.71
CA PHE A 140 -6.01 9.44 12.15
C PHE A 140 -5.10 10.38 12.95
N GLN A 141 -3.83 10.45 12.59
CA GLN A 141 -2.83 11.32 13.23
C GLN A 141 -1.71 11.70 12.26
N PRO A 142 -0.92 12.76 12.55
CA PRO A 142 0.22 13.13 11.72
C PRO A 142 1.25 12.00 11.61
N PRO A 143 2.06 11.94 10.54
CA PRO A 143 3.14 10.97 10.43
C PRO A 143 4.12 11.07 11.61
N VAL A 144 4.62 9.92 12.06
CA VAL A 144 5.60 9.84 13.17
C VAL A 144 6.96 10.47 12.83
N LEU A 145 7.21 10.71 11.55
CA LEU A 145 8.40 11.37 11.03
C LEU A 145 7.99 12.34 9.91
N GLU A 146 8.51 13.55 9.95
CA GLU A 146 8.35 14.48 8.83
C GLU A 146 9.12 13.97 7.61
N ILE A 147 8.57 14.14 6.42
CA ILE A 147 9.16 13.62 5.18
C ILE A 147 10.59 14.15 4.93
N ASN A 148 10.91 15.37 5.38
CA ASN A 148 12.22 15.98 5.27
C ASN A 148 13.26 15.37 6.24
N LYS A 149 12.83 14.53 7.18
CA LYS A 149 13.66 13.79 8.14
C LYS A 149 13.93 12.35 7.70
N LEU A 150 13.32 11.91 6.59
CA LEU A 150 13.62 10.62 6.00
C LEU A 150 15.10 10.56 5.59
N PRO A 151 15.75 9.39 5.72
CA PRO A 151 17.11 9.18 5.20
C PRO A 151 17.13 9.27 3.67
N ASN A 152 18.33 9.16 3.09
CA ASN A 152 18.44 8.96 1.65
C ASN A 152 17.77 7.64 1.27
N ILE A 153 16.88 7.67 0.31
CA ILE A 153 16.13 6.52 -0.20
C ILE A 153 16.77 6.08 -1.53
N ASP A 154 17.11 4.80 -1.66
CA ASP A 154 17.60 4.24 -2.92
C ASP A 154 16.45 3.97 -3.88
N TYR A 155 15.37 3.38 -3.38
CA TYR A 155 14.21 2.97 -4.18
C TYR A 155 12.90 3.32 -3.50
N ILE A 156 11.93 3.80 -4.31
CA ILE A 156 10.52 3.90 -3.91
C ILE A 156 9.76 2.83 -4.66
N LEU A 157 9.11 1.94 -3.93
CA LEU A 157 8.33 0.82 -4.45
C LEU A 157 6.85 1.13 -4.31
N ILE A 158 6.09 1.07 -5.40
CA ILE A 158 4.66 1.35 -5.43
C ILE A 158 3.90 0.10 -5.87
N SER A 159 2.84 -0.26 -5.14
CA SER A 159 2.00 -1.39 -5.48
C SER A 159 0.95 -1.07 -6.55
N HIS A 160 0.30 0.07 -6.45
CA HIS A 160 -0.72 0.55 -7.40
C HIS A 160 -1.00 2.04 -7.22
N ASP A 161 -1.97 2.57 -7.96
CA ASP A 161 -2.17 4.02 -8.07
C ASP A 161 -3.23 4.61 -7.13
N HIS A 162 -3.84 3.88 -6.21
CA HIS A 162 -4.78 4.45 -5.25
C HIS A 162 -4.12 5.51 -4.36
N TYR A 163 -4.93 6.44 -3.83
CA TYR A 163 -4.43 7.60 -3.08
C TYR A 163 -3.74 7.25 -1.77
N ASP A 164 -4.07 6.13 -1.18
CA ASP A 164 -3.49 5.58 0.06
C ASP A 164 -2.21 4.75 -0.17
N HIS A 165 -1.75 4.66 -1.43
CA HIS A 165 -0.50 4.02 -1.84
C HIS A 165 0.40 4.93 -2.68
N LEU A 166 -0.19 5.72 -3.60
CA LEU A 166 0.51 6.67 -4.46
C LEU A 166 0.11 8.11 -4.11
N ASP A 167 0.87 8.73 -3.24
CA ASP A 167 0.65 10.09 -2.77
C ASP A 167 1.45 11.11 -3.59
N MET A 168 0.76 11.98 -4.33
CA MET A 168 1.39 12.98 -5.19
C MET A 168 2.34 13.90 -4.43
N GLU A 169 1.95 14.39 -3.24
CA GLU A 169 2.78 15.32 -2.46
C GLU A 169 4.09 14.64 -2.03
N THR A 170 4.00 13.39 -1.60
CA THR A 170 5.17 12.56 -1.26
C THR A 170 6.05 12.34 -2.48
N ILE A 171 5.50 11.96 -3.63
CA ILE A 171 6.28 11.74 -4.86
C ILE A 171 6.98 13.03 -5.31
N LEU A 172 6.30 14.17 -5.25
CA LEU A 172 6.88 15.47 -5.60
C LEU A 172 8.04 15.88 -4.68
N TYR A 173 8.02 15.49 -3.41
CA TYR A 173 9.14 15.71 -2.50
C TYR A 173 10.43 15.03 -2.99
N PHE A 174 10.31 13.89 -3.68
CA PHE A 174 11.44 13.15 -4.24
C PHE A 174 11.81 13.54 -5.66
N LYS A 175 11.10 14.47 -6.29
CA LYS A 175 11.27 14.86 -7.69
C LYS A 175 12.72 15.18 -8.09
N ASN A 176 13.46 15.88 -7.22
CA ASN A 176 14.83 16.32 -7.47
C ASN A 176 15.87 15.53 -6.65
N LYS A 177 15.49 14.36 -6.12
CA LYS A 177 16.38 13.48 -5.35
C LYS A 177 16.89 12.34 -6.23
N ASN A 178 18.04 11.79 -5.85
CA ASN A 178 18.61 10.62 -6.52
C ASN A 178 17.93 9.35 -6.01
N VAL A 179 16.71 9.07 -6.50
CA VAL A 179 15.91 7.92 -6.14
C VAL A 179 15.30 7.30 -7.40
N LYS A 180 15.16 5.98 -7.45
CA LYS A 180 14.43 5.28 -8.51
C LYS A 180 13.06 4.87 -8.00
N PHE A 181 12.05 5.05 -8.86
CA PHE A 181 10.69 4.59 -8.60
C PHE A 181 10.46 3.30 -9.36
N ILE A 182 9.97 2.28 -8.66
CA ILE A 182 9.68 0.96 -9.22
C ILE A 182 8.18 0.74 -9.06
N THR A 183 7.48 0.51 -10.17
CA THR A 183 6.01 0.46 -10.18
C THR A 183 5.50 -0.62 -11.12
N PRO A 184 4.25 -1.05 -11.02
CA PRO A 184 3.59 -1.82 -12.06
C PRO A 184 3.35 -0.96 -13.32
N LEU A 185 3.04 -1.63 -14.43
CA LEU A 185 2.77 -0.98 -15.73
C LEU A 185 1.71 0.13 -15.63
N GLY A 186 1.98 1.24 -16.27
CA GLY A 186 1.08 2.38 -16.41
C GLY A 186 1.13 3.39 -15.27
N VAL A 187 1.56 3.01 -14.06
CA VAL A 187 1.58 3.88 -12.88
C VAL A 187 2.50 5.08 -13.07
N THR A 188 3.60 4.92 -13.80
CA THR A 188 4.53 6.04 -14.07
C THR A 188 3.90 7.17 -14.89
N SER A 189 2.78 6.95 -15.58
CA SER A 189 2.04 8.00 -16.29
C SER A 189 1.63 9.13 -15.35
N HIS A 190 1.19 8.81 -14.13
CA HIS A 190 0.87 9.81 -13.11
C HIS A 190 2.12 10.59 -12.70
N MET A 191 3.22 9.89 -12.44
CA MET A 191 4.49 10.51 -12.03
C MET A 191 5.09 11.39 -13.13
N LYS A 192 5.03 10.97 -14.40
CA LYS A 192 5.43 11.78 -15.57
C LYS A 192 4.60 13.05 -15.66
N LYS A 193 3.28 12.96 -15.45
CA LYS A 193 2.38 14.12 -15.39
C LYS A 193 2.78 15.10 -14.29
N TRP A 194 3.25 14.59 -13.15
CA TRP A 194 3.75 15.40 -12.03
C TRP A 194 5.17 15.93 -12.27
N GLY A 195 5.81 15.52 -13.36
CA GLY A 195 7.12 16.00 -13.81
C GLY A 195 8.29 15.30 -13.15
N ILE A 196 8.13 14.03 -12.73
CA ILE A 196 9.25 13.17 -12.35
C ILE A 196 10.06 12.82 -13.60
N ASN A 197 11.38 12.85 -13.49
CA ASN A 197 12.27 12.50 -14.59
C ASN A 197 12.10 11.04 -15.01
N GLU A 198 11.82 10.80 -16.29
CA GLU A 198 11.60 9.45 -16.84
C GLU A 198 12.80 8.51 -16.61
N ALA A 199 14.02 9.02 -16.57
CA ALA A 199 15.20 8.23 -16.24
C ALA A 199 15.18 7.60 -14.85
N ASN A 200 14.31 8.07 -13.96
CA ASN A 200 14.12 7.55 -12.62
C ASN A 200 12.93 6.60 -12.48
N LEU A 201 12.15 6.40 -13.54
CA LEU A 201 10.92 5.63 -13.53
C LEU A 201 11.16 4.24 -14.16
N LEU A 202 10.79 3.19 -13.43
CA LEU A 202 10.92 1.80 -13.84
C LEU A 202 9.55 1.14 -13.69
N GLU A 203 9.08 0.50 -14.75
CA GLU A 203 7.82 -0.26 -14.76
C GLU A 203 8.06 -1.73 -15.05
N LEU A 204 7.30 -2.59 -14.39
CA LEU A 204 7.32 -4.05 -14.58
C LEU A 204 5.90 -4.58 -14.75
N ASP A 205 5.76 -5.58 -15.59
CA ASP A 205 4.54 -6.40 -15.66
C ASP A 205 4.59 -7.53 -14.61
N TRP A 206 3.49 -8.21 -14.38
CA TRP A 206 3.49 -9.39 -13.52
C TRP A 206 4.47 -10.44 -14.03
N TRP A 207 5.28 -10.96 -13.10
CA TRP A 207 6.35 -11.92 -13.29
C TRP A 207 7.64 -11.37 -13.89
N ASP A 208 7.66 -10.09 -14.28
CA ASP A 208 8.89 -9.41 -14.63
C ASP A 208 9.75 -9.14 -13.41
N SER A 209 11.04 -9.08 -13.63
CA SER A 209 12.01 -8.76 -12.59
C SER A 209 13.09 -7.82 -13.09
N ILE A 210 13.62 -7.01 -12.18
CA ILE A 210 14.76 -6.16 -12.41
C ILE A 210 15.78 -6.32 -11.29
N LYS A 211 17.05 -6.50 -11.66
CA LYS A 211 18.15 -6.49 -10.72
C LYS A 211 18.85 -5.13 -10.77
N LEU A 212 18.89 -4.44 -9.63
CA LEU A 212 19.55 -3.15 -9.45
C LEU A 212 20.60 -3.27 -8.35
N LYS A 213 21.89 -3.17 -8.71
CA LYS A 213 23.01 -3.52 -7.83
C LYS A 213 22.83 -4.97 -7.32
N ASP A 214 22.76 -5.16 -6.00
CA ASP A 214 22.66 -6.48 -5.36
C ASP A 214 21.24 -6.87 -4.95
N ILE A 215 20.24 -6.06 -5.36
CA ILE A 215 18.85 -6.29 -5.03
C ILE A 215 18.00 -6.61 -6.28
N THR A 216 17.13 -7.59 -6.16
CA THR A 216 16.20 -7.98 -7.21
C THR A 216 14.77 -7.64 -6.77
N PHE A 217 14.05 -6.93 -7.62
CA PHE A 217 12.62 -6.66 -7.49
C PHE A 217 11.87 -7.51 -8.50
N VAL A 218 10.85 -8.21 -8.06
CA VAL A 218 9.95 -8.97 -8.92
C VAL A 218 8.54 -8.44 -8.75
N CYS A 219 7.94 -7.99 -9.84
CA CYS A 219 6.52 -7.63 -9.89
C CYS A 219 5.71 -8.93 -9.92
N THR A 220 4.82 -9.12 -8.97
CA THR A 220 4.04 -10.35 -8.84
C THR A 220 2.54 -10.03 -8.82
N PRO A 221 1.67 -10.98 -9.25
CA PRO A 221 0.24 -10.75 -9.26
C PRO A 221 -0.32 -10.40 -7.88
N SER A 222 -1.33 -9.54 -7.87
CA SER A 222 -2.28 -9.38 -6.78
C SER A 222 -3.71 -9.33 -7.34
N ARG A 223 -4.72 -9.43 -6.49
CA ARG A 223 -6.11 -9.43 -6.89
C ARG A 223 -6.77 -8.16 -6.40
N HIS A 224 -6.74 -7.12 -7.23
CA HIS A 224 -7.21 -5.78 -6.87
C HIS A 224 -7.70 -5.01 -8.11
N TYR A 225 -7.67 -3.70 -8.06
CA TYR A 225 -7.97 -2.79 -9.17
C TYR A 225 -7.19 -1.49 -9.02
N SER A 226 -7.25 -0.63 -10.03
CA SER A 226 -6.59 0.67 -10.01
C SER A 226 -7.54 1.78 -10.45
N GLY A 227 -7.18 3.03 -10.12
CA GLY A 227 -7.89 4.23 -10.57
C GLY A 227 -7.79 5.41 -9.62
N ARG A 228 -7.67 6.61 -10.21
CA ARG A 228 -7.54 7.89 -9.48
C ARG A 228 -8.57 8.93 -9.87
N LEU A 229 -9.36 8.72 -10.92
CA LEU A 229 -10.40 9.63 -11.37
C LEU A 229 -11.73 9.34 -10.67
N VAL A 230 -12.74 10.16 -10.95
CA VAL A 230 -14.12 10.05 -10.45
C VAL A 230 -14.73 8.66 -10.65
N SER A 231 -14.22 7.88 -11.59
CA SER A 231 -14.46 6.45 -11.73
C SER A 231 -13.29 5.66 -11.13
N TRP A 232 -13.43 5.21 -9.93
CA TRP A 232 -12.41 4.55 -9.09
C TRP A 232 -11.89 3.23 -9.65
N LYS A 233 -12.62 2.61 -10.59
CA LYS A 233 -12.34 1.28 -11.13
C LYS A 233 -12.03 1.35 -12.62
N THR A 234 -11.12 2.24 -13.01
CA THR A 234 -10.75 2.34 -14.44
C THR A 234 -9.82 1.25 -14.86
N SER A 235 -8.99 0.72 -13.95
CA SER A 235 -7.98 -0.31 -14.20
C SER A 235 -7.10 -0.02 -15.43
N LYS A 236 -6.78 1.27 -15.64
CA LYS A 236 -5.92 1.71 -16.74
C LYS A 236 -4.44 1.55 -16.44
N THR A 237 -4.10 1.33 -15.17
CA THR A 237 -2.77 0.97 -14.68
C THR A 237 -2.84 -0.40 -14.02
N LEU A 238 -1.73 -1.12 -13.97
CA LEU A 238 -1.65 -2.42 -13.29
C LEU A 238 -1.50 -2.21 -11.78
N TRP A 239 -1.92 -3.20 -11.00
CA TRP A 239 -1.66 -3.35 -9.56
C TRP A 239 -0.77 -4.56 -9.34
N ALA A 240 0.01 -4.58 -8.27
CA ALA A 240 0.95 -5.66 -8.03
C ALA A 240 1.26 -5.89 -6.55
N SER A 241 1.68 -7.12 -6.25
CA SER A 241 2.49 -7.44 -5.10
C SER A 241 3.98 -7.48 -5.50
N TRP A 242 4.86 -7.49 -4.52
CA TRP A 242 6.30 -7.43 -4.77
C TRP A 242 7.07 -8.47 -4.00
N VAL A 243 7.98 -9.15 -4.70
CA VAL A 243 9.05 -9.92 -4.09
C VAL A 243 10.34 -9.11 -4.19
N VAL A 244 11.04 -8.97 -3.07
CA VAL A 244 12.32 -8.27 -3.00
C VAL A 244 13.35 -9.17 -2.37
N GLN A 245 14.48 -9.38 -3.06
CA GLN A 245 15.55 -10.29 -2.65
C GLN A 245 16.91 -9.60 -2.71
N SER A 246 17.72 -9.81 -1.68
CA SER A 246 19.12 -9.36 -1.60
C SER A 246 19.95 -10.38 -0.83
N GLY A 247 20.93 -11.01 -1.48
CA GLY A 247 21.66 -12.15 -0.91
C GLY A 247 20.69 -13.25 -0.45
N ASP A 248 20.82 -13.64 0.81
CA ASP A 248 19.96 -14.67 1.44
C ASP A 248 18.71 -14.08 2.10
N ASN A 249 18.51 -12.75 2.03
CA ASN A 249 17.37 -12.08 2.63
C ASN A 249 16.26 -11.81 1.60
N SER A 250 15.02 -12.00 2.00
CA SER A 250 13.87 -11.75 1.15
C SER A 250 12.67 -11.24 1.93
N PHE A 251 11.91 -10.35 1.30
CA PHE A 251 10.58 -10.02 1.78
C PHE A 251 9.55 -10.03 0.66
N TYR A 252 8.31 -10.23 1.06
CA TYR A 252 7.14 -10.08 0.21
C TYR A 252 6.27 -8.94 0.72
N PHE A 253 5.77 -8.12 -0.19
CA PHE A 253 4.78 -7.07 0.07
C PHE A 253 3.56 -7.30 -0.83
N SER A 254 2.40 -7.51 -0.23
CA SER A 254 1.18 -7.87 -0.98
C SER A 254 0.63 -6.74 -1.83
N GLY A 255 0.97 -5.47 -1.52
CA GLY A 255 0.10 -4.37 -1.92
C GLY A 255 -1.30 -4.62 -1.37
N ASP A 256 -2.32 -4.13 -2.06
CA ASP A 256 -3.70 -4.50 -1.81
C ASP A 256 -4.05 -5.76 -2.60
N SER A 257 -4.66 -6.73 -1.94
CA SER A 257 -5.00 -7.99 -2.59
C SER A 257 -6.09 -8.76 -1.87
N GLY A 258 -7.07 -9.22 -2.62
CA GLY A 258 -7.89 -10.34 -2.19
C GLY A 258 -7.18 -11.68 -2.38
N PHE A 259 -7.66 -12.72 -1.67
CA PHE A 259 -7.11 -14.06 -1.74
C PHE A 259 -7.34 -14.72 -3.09
N ASP A 260 -6.28 -15.31 -3.64
CA ASP A 260 -6.28 -16.13 -4.85
C ASP A 260 -5.07 -17.08 -4.84
N THR A 261 -4.94 -17.95 -5.86
CA THR A 261 -3.85 -18.92 -6.03
C THR A 261 -2.47 -18.29 -6.21
N HIS A 262 -2.41 -16.98 -6.50
CA HIS A 262 -1.15 -16.27 -6.70
C HIS A 262 -0.20 -16.37 -5.50
N TYR A 263 -0.70 -16.35 -4.25
CA TYR A 263 0.14 -16.52 -3.06
C TYR A 263 0.91 -17.83 -3.09
N LYS A 264 0.23 -18.93 -3.43
CA LYS A 264 0.85 -20.27 -3.54
C LYS A 264 1.85 -20.36 -4.69
N GLU A 265 1.52 -19.76 -5.82
CA GLU A 265 2.42 -19.70 -6.99
C GLU A 265 3.69 -18.93 -6.68
N ILE A 266 3.55 -17.74 -6.04
CA ILE A 266 4.67 -16.91 -5.60
C ILE A 266 5.52 -17.62 -4.56
N GLY A 267 4.89 -18.23 -3.54
CA GLY A 267 5.58 -18.99 -2.51
C GLY A 267 6.32 -20.23 -3.04
N ASN A 268 5.81 -20.86 -4.11
CA ASN A 268 6.51 -21.97 -4.76
C ASN A 268 7.69 -21.52 -5.62
N LYS A 269 7.61 -20.32 -6.21
CA LYS A 269 8.63 -19.82 -7.13
C LYS A 269 9.75 -19.05 -6.43
N TYR A 270 9.41 -18.29 -5.38
CA TYR A 270 10.33 -17.33 -4.76
C TYR A 270 10.48 -17.51 -3.24
N GLY A 271 9.59 -18.25 -2.58
CA GLY A 271 9.67 -18.54 -1.15
C GLY A 271 10.70 -19.63 -0.80
N PRO A 272 11.01 -19.82 0.48
CA PRO A 272 10.39 -19.15 1.62
C PRO A 272 10.83 -17.68 1.77
N PHE A 273 9.98 -16.86 2.41
CA PHE A 273 10.28 -15.45 2.68
C PHE A 273 10.63 -15.24 4.16
N ASP A 274 11.66 -14.44 4.44
CA ASP A 274 12.00 -14.06 5.81
C ASP A 274 10.92 -13.16 6.42
N LEU A 275 10.32 -12.28 5.60
CA LEU A 275 9.34 -11.30 6.06
C LEU A 275 8.22 -11.13 5.02
N VAL A 276 6.98 -11.13 5.50
CA VAL A 276 5.80 -10.92 4.67
C VAL A 276 4.99 -9.76 5.24
N PHE A 277 4.81 -8.72 4.45
CA PHE A 277 3.86 -7.64 4.69
C PHE A 277 2.57 -7.96 3.95
N MET A 278 1.49 -8.22 4.69
CA MET A 278 0.24 -8.73 4.13
C MET A 278 -0.91 -7.75 4.33
N ASP A 279 -1.63 -7.45 3.26
CA ASP A 279 -2.93 -6.76 3.33
C ASP A 279 -3.86 -7.52 4.31
N SER A 280 -4.21 -6.84 5.40
CA SER A 280 -5.00 -7.39 6.49
C SER A 280 -6.12 -6.43 6.93
N GLY A 281 -6.29 -5.31 6.24
CA GLY A 281 -7.27 -4.28 6.56
C GLY A 281 -8.28 -4.02 5.45
N GLN A 282 -9.18 -3.07 5.70
CA GLN A 282 -10.14 -2.51 4.72
C GLN A 282 -11.02 -3.54 4.00
N TYR A 283 -11.10 -4.77 4.54
CA TYR A 283 -11.90 -5.86 4.00
C TYR A 283 -13.40 -5.69 4.27
N ASN A 284 -14.21 -6.29 3.40
CA ASN A 284 -15.65 -6.41 3.60
C ASN A 284 -16.22 -7.53 2.74
N THR A 285 -17.30 -8.16 3.19
CA THR A 285 -17.98 -9.21 2.44
C THR A 285 -18.57 -8.71 1.11
N ARG A 286 -18.95 -7.42 1.02
CA ARG A 286 -19.49 -6.78 -0.20
C ARG A 286 -18.46 -6.63 -1.32
N TRP A 287 -17.17 -6.50 -0.97
CA TRP A 287 -16.07 -6.43 -1.94
C TRP A 287 -15.04 -7.52 -1.68
N LYS A 288 -15.55 -8.69 -1.34
CA LYS A 288 -14.72 -9.89 -1.16
C LYS A 288 -13.90 -10.16 -2.42
N GLY A 289 -12.61 -10.37 -2.24
CA GLY A 289 -11.67 -10.57 -3.34
C GLY A 289 -10.96 -9.29 -3.79
N THR A 290 -11.29 -8.12 -3.20
CA THR A 290 -10.51 -6.89 -3.34
C THR A 290 -9.44 -6.76 -2.27
N HIS A 291 -9.77 -7.22 -1.04
CA HIS A 291 -8.87 -7.35 0.10
C HIS A 291 -9.03 -8.73 0.72
N ASN A 292 -7.97 -9.24 1.34
CA ASN A 292 -8.03 -10.50 2.07
C ASN A 292 -9.04 -10.41 3.21
N MET A 293 -9.92 -11.41 3.34
CA MET A 293 -10.60 -11.62 4.59
C MET A 293 -9.60 -12.06 5.67
N PRO A 294 -9.84 -11.82 6.97
CA PRO A 294 -8.83 -12.03 8.01
C PRO A 294 -8.16 -13.40 8.00
N GLU A 295 -8.93 -14.47 7.86
CA GLU A 295 -8.38 -15.84 7.79
C GLU A 295 -7.64 -16.09 6.47
N GLU A 296 -8.12 -15.51 5.38
CA GLU A 296 -7.50 -15.61 4.05
C GLU A 296 -6.09 -14.98 4.02
N ALA A 297 -5.87 -13.88 4.76
CA ALA A 297 -4.55 -13.27 4.90
C ALA A 297 -3.54 -14.24 5.53
N ILE A 298 -3.96 -14.99 6.56
CA ILE A 298 -3.09 -15.98 7.22
C ILE A 298 -2.84 -17.20 6.33
N ILE A 299 -3.85 -17.66 5.60
CA ILE A 299 -3.70 -18.77 4.65
C ILE A 299 -2.75 -18.34 3.50
N GLY A 300 -2.92 -17.11 2.98
CA GLY A 300 -2.01 -16.56 1.98
C GLY A 300 -0.57 -16.46 2.47
N PHE A 301 -0.36 -16.05 3.72
CA PHE A 301 0.96 -16.04 4.34
C PHE A 301 1.60 -17.45 4.39
N LEU A 302 0.82 -18.47 4.74
CA LEU A 302 1.29 -19.87 4.76
C LEU A 302 1.61 -20.37 3.34
N ASP A 303 0.77 -20.02 2.36
CA ASP A 303 1.00 -20.33 0.94
C ASP A 303 2.28 -19.67 0.41
N LEU A 304 2.63 -18.46 0.89
CA LEU A 304 3.89 -17.77 0.61
C LEU A 304 5.10 -18.41 1.30
N LYS A 305 4.89 -19.32 2.26
CA LYS A 305 5.95 -19.92 3.09
C LYS A 305 6.71 -18.87 3.91
N GLY A 306 6.00 -17.85 4.42
CA GLY A 306 6.59 -16.76 5.21
C GLY A 306 7.08 -17.23 6.58
N LYS A 307 8.15 -16.61 7.09
CA LYS A 307 8.69 -16.85 8.43
C LYS A 307 8.06 -15.90 9.46
N TYR A 308 7.99 -14.62 9.13
CA TYR A 308 7.39 -13.57 9.96
C TYR A 308 6.31 -12.82 9.18
N LEU A 309 5.17 -12.58 9.83
CA LEU A 309 4.03 -11.83 9.28
C LEU A 309 3.92 -10.45 9.91
N VAL A 310 3.82 -9.41 9.10
CA VAL A 310 3.45 -8.05 9.51
C VAL A 310 2.14 -7.67 8.81
N PRO A 311 1.02 -7.50 9.54
CA PRO A 311 -0.22 -7.00 8.96
C PRO A 311 -0.05 -5.53 8.55
N VAL A 312 -0.42 -5.20 7.34
CA VAL A 312 -0.44 -3.83 6.79
C VAL A 312 -1.84 -3.47 6.28
N HIS A 313 -1.99 -2.28 5.72
CA HIS A 313 -3.25 -1.74 5.18
C HIS A 313 -4.29 -1.45 6.27
N TRP A 314 -3.85 -1.08 7.48
CA TRP A 314 -4.69 -0.72 8.61
C TRP A 314 -4.03 0.39 9.46
N GLY A 315 -4.78 0.93 10.43
CA GLY A 315 -4.21 1.77 11.50
C GLY A 315 -3.90 3.22 11.13
N MET A 316 -4.38 3.74 9.99
CA MET A 316 -4.11 5.14 9.62
C MET A 316 -5.25 5.85 8.89
N PHE A 317 -6.00 5.16 8.05
CA PHE A 317 -7.10 5.72 7.26
C PHE A 317 -8.38 4.91 7.46
N ASN A 318 -9.52 5.60 7.38
CA ASN A 318 -10.83 4.98 7.40
C ASN A 318 -11.34 4.82 5.96
N ILE A 319 -11.19 3.62 5.40
CA ILE A 319 -11.61 3.29 4.02
C ILE A 319 -12.64 2.14 4.03
N ALA A 320 -12.86 1.50 5.18
CA ALA A 320 -13.86 0.46 5.37
C ALA A 320 -14.78 0.75 6.57
N VAL A 321 -15.74 -0.15 6.79
CA VAL A 321 -16.79 0.01 7.80
C VAL A 321 -16.62 -0.86 9.04
N HIS A 322 -15.54 -1.66 9.12
CA HIS A 322 -15.19 -2.41 10.33
C HIS A 322 -14.56 -1.50 11.40
N ASN A 323 -14.48 -1.93 12.64
CA ASN A 323 -13.74 -1.19 13.66
C ASN A 323 -12.27 -1.05 13.24
N TRP A 324 -11.64 0.08 13.58
CA TRP A 324 -10.25 0.35 13.19
C TRP A 324 -9.25 -0.72 13.71
N TYR A 325 -9.61 -1.43 14.78
CA TYR A 325 -8.80 -2.46 15.41
C TYR A 325 -9.15 -3.91 15.00
N ASP A 326 -10.26 -4.15 14.32
CA ASP A 326 -10.66 -5.49 13.88
C ASP A 326 -9.57 -6.19 13.04
N PRO A 327 -8.88 -5.50 12.10
CA PRO A 327 -7.82 -6.12 11.32
C PRO A 327 -6.74 -6.77 12.16
N ILE A 328 -6.26 -6.09 13.18
CA ILE A 328 -5.17 -6.61 14.01
C ILE A 328 -5.66 -7.66 15.01
N GLN A 329 -6.86 -7.51 15.58
CA GLN A 329 -7.44 -8.52 16.47
C GLN A 329 -7.66 -9.85 15.75
N GLU A 330 -8.23 -9.81 14.55
CA GLU A 330 -8.44 -11.00 13.74
C GLU A 330 -7.10 -11.60 13.26
N SER A 331 -6.11 -10.76 12.94
CA SER A 331 -4.75 -11.24 12.62
C SER A 331 -4.12 -11.99 13.78
N VAL A 332 -4.23 -11.51 15.01
CA VAL A 332 -3.74 -12.21 16.23
C VAL A 332 -4.48 -13.52 16.42
N LYS A 333 -5.80 -13.52 16.33
CA LYS A 333 -6.66 -14.70 16.48
C LYS A 333 -6.28 -15.81 15.49
N TYR A 334 -6.20 -15.49 14.21
CA TYR A 334 -5.90 -16.49 13.18
C TYR A 334 -4.42 -16.88 13.15
N SER A 335 -3.50 -15.96 13.46
CA SER A 335 -2.07 -16.31 13.63
C SER A 335 -1.88 -17.31 14.77
N SER A 336 -2.56 -17.12 15.89
CA SER A 336 -2.55 -18.09 16.99
C SER A 336 -3.14 -19.45 16.58
N LYS A 337 -4.26 -19.44 15.84
CA LYS A 337 -4.91 -20.66 15.33
C LYS A 337 -3.99 -21.50 14.44
N TYR A 338 -3.19 -20.84 13.60
CA TYR A 338 -2.35 -21.51 12.61
C TYR A 338 -0.86 -21.58 12.97
N GLY A 339 -0.47 -21.13 14.17
CA GLY A 339 0.92 -21.15 14.63
C GLY A 339 1.85 -20.19 13.87
N VAL A 340 1.31 -19.05 13.39
CA VAL A 340 2.06 -18.05 12.62
C VAL A 340 2.76 -17.06 13.55
N THR A 341 4.02 -16.75 13.29
CA THR A 341 4.76 -15.74 14.03
C THR A 341 4.40 -14.34 13.53
N LEU A 342 3.56 -13.65 14.30
CA LEU A 342 3.04 -12.32 14.01
C LEU A 342 3.92 -11.23 14.63
N MET A 343 4.21 -10.17 13.89
CA MET A 343 4.87 -8.97 14.36
C MET A 343 3.90 -7.78 14.33
N THR A 344 3.73 -7.10 15.45
CA THR A 344 2.77 -6.00 15.63
C THR A 344 3.45 -4.75 16.16
N PRO A 345 4.37 -4.13 15.39
CA PRO A 345 5.08 -2.95 15.85
C PRO A 345 4.13 -1.77 16.10
N LYS A 346 4.49 -0.91 17.06
CA LYS A 346 3.91 0.43 17.16
C LYS A 346 4.33 1.26 15.95
N LEU A 347 3.55 2.30 15.66
CA LEU A 347 3.94 3.27 14.63
C LEU A 347 5.34 3.83 14.91
N GLY A 348 6.23 3.82 13.92
CA GLY A 348 7.60 4.31 14.06
C GLY A 348 8.56 3.40 14.83
N GLN A 349 8.12 2.25 15.33
CA GLN A 349 9.01 1.29 16.00
C GLN A 349 10.01 0.69 15.01
N LEU A 350 11.30 0.79 15.34
CA LEU A 350 12.35 0.11 14.58
C LEU A 350 12.36 -1.38 14.94
N VAL A 351 12.24 -2.23 13.93
CA VAL A 351 12.23 -3.70 14.05
C VAL A 351 13.45 -4.27 13.34
N TYR A 352 14.12 -5.22 13.99
CA TYR A 352 15.25 -5.98 13.47
C TYR A 352 14.87 -7.44 13.26
N LEU A 353 15.12 -8.00 12.08
CA LEU A 353 14.76 -9.40 11.82
C LEU A 353 15.73 -10.40 12.51
N ASN A 354 16.98 -10.00 12.70
CA ASN A 354 18.04 -10.81 13.29
C ASN A 354 18.24 -10.59 14.81
N LYS A 355 17.35 -9.83 15.47
CA LYS A 355 17.36 -9.60 16.92
C LYS A 355 16.03 -9.99 17.54
N PRO A 356 16.00 -10.35 18.82
CA PRO A 356 14.73 -10.50 19.52
C PRO A 356 13.92 -9.21 19.51
N ASN A 357 12.64 -9.33 19.16
CA ASN A 357 11.69 -8.22 19.21
C ASN A 357 10.59 -8.57 20.21
N TYR A 358 10.10 -7.56 20.92
CA TYR A 358 8.95 -7.68 21.78
C TYR A 358 7.83 -6.79 21.23
N PHE A 359 6.66 -7.37 21.04
CA PHE A 359 5.47 -6.68 20.56
C PHE A 359 4.35 -6.79 21.58
N GLU A 360 3.78 -5.65 21.93
CA GLU A 360 2.60 -5.55 22.79
C GLU A 360 1.34 -5.54 21.94
N ASN A 361 0.23 -6.01 22.49
CA ASN A 361 -1.09 -5.82 21.91
C ASN A 361 -1.58 -4.38 22.22
N TRP A 362 -0.83 -3.39 21.75
CA TRP A 362 -0.98 -1.98 22.12
C TRP A 362 -2.35 -1.38 21.80
N TRP A 363 -3.06 -1.92 20.82
CA TRP A 363 -4.42 -1.48 20.48
C TRP A 363 -5.44 -1.80 21.58
N HIS A 364 -5.22 -2.81 22.43
CA HIS A 364 -6.10 -3.15 23.55
C HIS A 364 -6.21 -2.01 24.56
N LEU A 365 -5.21 -1.13 24.66
CA LEU A 365 -5.25 0.02 25.55
C LEU A 365 -6.22 1.11 25.07
N LEU A 366 -6.66 1.04 23.83
CA LEU A 366 -7.51 2.03 23.16
C LEU A 366 -8.93 1.53 22.89
N ILE A 367 -9.20 0.27 23.20
CA ILE A 367 -10.52 -0.37 23.04
C ILE A 367 -11.17 -0.36 24.44
N ASN A 368 -12.23 0.41 24.61
CA ASN A 368 -13.02 0.49 25.85
C ASN A 368 -14.24 -0.38 25.77
#